data_a49ba013ac260025493385eed304791c
#
_entry.id   a49ba013ac260025493385eed304791c
#
_cell.length_a   1.000
_cell.length_b   1.000
_cell.length_c   1.000
_cell.angle_alpha   90.00
_cell.angle_beta   90.00
_cell.angle_gamma   90.00
#
_symmetry.space_group_name_H-M   'P 1'
#
loop_
_entity.id
_entity.type
_entity.pdbx_description
1 polymer ?
#
loop_
_entity_poly.entity_id
_entity_poly.type
_entity_poly.pdbx_seq_one_letter_code
_entity_poly.pdbx_strand_id
1 'polypeptide(L)'
;MSMKTHRKLAGFLLSSIVVSAVSLRAQPSAPTAVQQQQNFQQNMEHQQPLISLKRGTNAPELYQGENADVGPQHVMRLLPQRTHFMVRADSQYLYSDNLLLTQHNKSPGTEFVNTIQAAFAPTAIKWGPGRFSPQIGYMSQWFNYGLGGPSTANGGGFPLDTVDFNVQTVYASAKYQFPRDWTAFMEFDYNRFLSQANYEEFYNEFVPMVGVQRLFQVTDKSLLAVSLQGDYHDSRSVNPPHDSQDRADGIFSVSFAYQLTPHFVVQPYYRFQYTYFQYDSLHNSGRNDYLNSFGLSFAYYFTPNLSLRVFANGDIKNGDDNLAQKYHAYNVGADLAYSIRF
;
A
#
# COMPACT_ATOMS: atom_id res chain seq x y z
N MET A 1 20.61 51.15 -38.18
CA MET A 1 20.86 49.74 -38.57
C MET A 1 21.01 48.89 -37.32
N SER A 2 20.26 47.79 -37.21
CA SER A 2 20.36 46.73 -36.22
C SER A 2 19.80 46.97 -34.82
N MET A 3 18.50 46.82 -34.67
CA MET A 3 17.81 46.63 -33.39
C MET A 3 16.70 45.54 -33.51
N LYS A 4 16.95 44.46 -34.25
CA LYS A 4 15.95 43.38 -34.49
C LYS A 4 16.37 41.99 -34.05
N THR A 5 17.56 41.80 -33.46
CA THR A 5 18.08 40.46 -33.16
C THR A 5 17.84 39.98 -31.71
N HIS A 6 17.48 40.87 -30.77
CA HIS A 6 17.32 40.49 -29.37
C HIS A 6 15.90 40.00 -28.97
N ARG A 7 14.89 40.21 -29.84
CA ARG A 7 13.50 39.74 -29.50
C ARG A 7 13.23 38.29 -29.79
N LYS A 8 14.04 37.62 -30.60
CA LYS A 8 13.84 36.16 -30.90
C LYS A 8 14.47 35.25 -29.87
N LEU A 9 15.50 35.70 -29.13
CA LEU A 9 16.14 34.88 -28.10
C LEU A 9 15.32 34.82 -26.80
N ALA A 10 14.62 35.90 -26.45
CA ALA A 10 13.76 35.95 -25.27
C ALA A 10 12.50 35.09 -25.42
N GLY A 11 11.98 34.91 -26.62
CA GLY A 11 10.83 34.06 -26.90
C GLY A 11 11.16 32.55 -26.80
N PHE A 12 12.40 32.16 -27.12
CA PHE A 12 12.81 30.76 -27.08
C PHE A 12 13.13 30.29 -25.66
N LEU A 13 13.64 31.16 -24.79
CA LEU A 13 13.88 30.85 -23.38
C LEU A 13 12.58 30.77 -22.57
N LEU A 14 11.58 31.61 -22.90
CA LEU A 14 10.28 31.56 -22.25
C LEU A 14 9.48 30.29 -22.64
N SER A 15 9.60 29.83 -23.89
CA SER A 15 8.93 28.60 -24.32
C SER A 15 9.58 27.34 -23.71
N SER A 16 10.91 27.33 -23.48
CA SER A 16 11.60 26.21 -22.83
C SER A 16 11.28 26.12 -21.32
N ILE A 17 11.11 27.26 -20.66
CA ILE A 17 10.72 27.29 -19.23
C ILE A 17 9.25 26.87 -19.05
N VAL A 18 8.38 27.24 -19.98
CA VAL A 18 6.95 26.80 -19.91
C VAL A 18 6.79 25.33 -20.18
N VAL A 19 7.57 24.75 -21.10
CA VAL A 19 7.53 23.29 -21.36
C VAL A 19 8.09 22.48 -20.17
N SER A 20 9.12 22.98 -19.48
CA SER A 20 9.67 22.36 -18.28
C SER A 20 8.71 22.45 -17.08
N ALA A 21 7.97 23.57 -16.96
CA ALA A 21 6.97 23.75 -15.90
C ALA A 21 5.70 22.90 -16.12
N VAL A 22 5.34 22.60 -17.37
CA VAL A 22 4.18 21.74 -17.69
C VAL A 22 4.49 20.27 -17.42
N SER A 23 5.75 19.83 -17.59
CA SER A 23 6.16 18.44 -17.27
C SER A 23 6.18 18.18 -15.75
N LEU A 24 6.44 19.18 -14.94
CA LEU A 24 6.41 19.09 -13.48
C LEU A 24 4.99 19.07 -12.89
N ARG A 25 3.97 19.47 -13.66
CA ARG A 25 2.58 19.54 -13.19
C ARG A 25 1.82 18.20 -13.28
N ALA A 26 2.36 17.19 -13.93
CA ALA A 26 1.71 15.89 -14.07
C ALA A 26 2.01 14.91 -12.90
N GLN A 27 2.75 15.33 -11.90
CA GLN A 27 3.31 14.48 -10.86
C GLN A 27 2.47 14.19 -9.58
N PRO A 28 1.42 14.92 -9.19
CA PRO A 28 0.74 14.63 -7.91
C PRO A 28 0.08 13.26 -7.84
N SER A 29 -0.24 12.62 -8.97
CA SER A 29 -0.92 11.31 -8.98
C SER A 29 0.01 10.11 -8.82
N ALA A 30 1.30 10.25 -9.13
CA ALA A 30 2.26 9.14 -9.02
C ALA A 30 2.53 8.74 -7.56
N PRO A 31 2.77 9.66 -6.60
CA PRO A 31 2.98 9.33 -5.20
C PRO A 31 1.81 8.55 -4.60
N THR A 32 0.57 8.97 -4.90
CA THR A 32 -0.64 8.32 -4.36
C THR A 32 -0.84 6.92 -4.91
N ALA A 33 -0.55 6.69 -6.19
CA ALA A 33 -0.65 5.36 -6.82
C ALA A 33 0.36 4.38 -6.22
N VAL A 34 1.59 4.84 -5.99
CA VAL A 34 2.66 4.06 -5.35
C VAL A 34 2.29 3.73 -3.90
N GLN A 35 1.79 4.70 -3.14
CA GLN A 35 1.33 4.47 -1.78
C GLN A 35 0.17 3.48 -1.72
N GLN A 36 -0.81 3.58 -2.62
CA GLN A 36 -1.91 2.61 -2.68
C GLN A 36 -1.42 1.20 -2.97
N GLN A 37 -0.45 1.04 -3.87
CA GLN A 37 0.13 -0.26 -4.17
C GLN A 37 0.83 -0.84 -2.94
N GLN A 38 1.55 -0.03 -2.18
CA GLN A 38 2.23 -0.45 -0.96
C GLN A 38 1.26 -0.79 0.16
N ASN A 39 0.25 0.05 0.38
CA ASN A 39 -0.80 -0.24 1.35
C ASN A 39 -1.53 -1.55 1.02
N PHE A 40 -1.78 -1.83 -0.26
CA PHE A 40 -2.34 -3.09 -0.69
C PHE A 40 -1.41 -4.28 -0.37
N GLN A 41 -0.13 -4.15 -0.65
CA GLN A 41 0.86 -5.20 -0.33
C GLN A 41 0.96 -5.44 1.18
N GLN A 42 0.96 -4.37 1.99
CA GLN A 42 0.95 -4.46 3.45
C GLN A 42 -0.34 -5.11 3.98
N ASN A 43 -1.50 -4.77 3.42
CA ASN A 43 -2.77 -5.40 3.78
C ASN A 43 -2.79 -6.90 3.46
N MET A 44 -2.12 -7.33 2.38
CA MET A 44 -1.98 -8.75 2.07
C MET A 44 -1.12 -9.49 3.10
N GLU A 45 -0.09 -8.86 3.64
CA GLU A 45 0.71 -9.44 4.73
C GLU A 45 -0.08 -9.65 6.00
N HIS A 46 -1.02 -8.74 6.32
CA HIS A 46 -1.90 -8.88 7.49
C HIS A 46 -2.85 -10.09 7.40
N GLN A 47 -3.08 -10.63 6.20
CA GLN A 47 -3.90 -11.83 6.00
C GLN A 47 -3.13 -13.13 6.27
N GLN A 48 -1.81 -13.13 6.14
CA GLN A 48 -0.96 -14.33 6.24
C GLN A 48 -0.88 -14.96 7.64
N PRO A 49 -0.82 -14.19 8.76
CA PRO A 49 -0.80 -14.79 10.10
C PRO A 49 -2.04 -15.63 10.44
N LEU A 50 -3.15 -15.43 9.74
CA LEU A 50 -4.39 -16.16 9.98
C LEU A 50 -4.29 -17.64 9.62
N ILE A 51 -3.39 -18.01 8.70
CA ILE A 51 -3.16 -19.41 8.33
C ILE A 51 -2.42 -20.14 9.45
N SER A 52 -1.46 -19.48 10.10
CA SER A 52 -0.66 -20.06 11.17
C SER A 52 -1.39 -20.15 12.51
N LEU A 53 -2.37 -19.26 12.77
CA LEU A 53 -3.11 -19.18 14.02
C LEU A 53 -4.24 -20.21 14.13
N LYS A 54 -4.70 -20.82 13.02
CA LYS A 54 -5.70 -21.89 13.04
C LYS A 54 -5.11 -23.28 13.30
N ARG A 55 -3.81 -23.42 13.50
CA ARG A 55 -3.21 -24.67 13.94
C ARG A 55 -3.74 -24.99 15.33
N GLY A 56 -4.57 -26.04 15.37
CA GLY A 56 -5.24 -26.49 16.58
C GLY A 56 -4.30 -26.60 17.77
N THR A 57 -4.75 -26.11 18.89
CA THR A 57 -4.13 -26.20 20.21
C THR A 57 -4.11 -27.63 20.78
N ASN A 58 -3.84 -28.62 19.98
CA ASN A 58 -3.44 -29.90 20.47
C ASN A 58 -1.93 -29.81 20.74
N ALA A 59 -1.57 -29.36 21.95
CA ALA A 59 -0.23 -29.60 22.46
C ALA A 59 0.01 -31.12 22.33
N PRO A 60 1.12 -31.58 21.72
CA PRO A 60 1.43 -33.00 21.72
C PRO A 60 1.55 -33.43 23.18
N GLU A 61 0.87 -34.51 23.54
CA GLU A 61 1.10 -35.20 24.82
C GLU A 61 2.60 -35.53 24.86
N LEU A 62 3.31 -34.98 25.85
CA LEU A 62 4.76 -35.14 25.97
C LEU A 62 5.14 -36.60 26.21
N TYR A 63 4.26 -37.41 26.83
CA TYR A 63 4.41 -38.87 27.00
C TYR A 63 3.04 -39.57 27.02
N GLN A 64 2.91 -40.72 26.36
CA GLN A 64 1.73 -41.60 26.46
C GLN A 64 1.56 -42.09 27.90
N GLY A 65 0.48 -41.71 28.58
CA GLY A 65 0.15 -42.16 29.90
C GLY A 65 0.39 -41.20 31.06
N GLU A 66 0.86 -39.97 30.80
CA GLU A 66 1.19 -39.00 31.84
C GLU A 66 -0.05 -38.42 32.58
N ASN A 67 -1.24 -38.64 32.05
CA ASN A 67 -2.48 -38.16 32.64
C ASN A 67 -3.04 -39.04 33.79
N ALA A 68 -2.46 -40.19 34.07
CA ALA A 68 -3.02 -41.15 35.06
C ALA A 68 -2.57 -40.88 36.50
N ASP A 69 -1.48 -40.16 36.72
CA ASP A 69 -0.85 -40.05 38.04
C ASP A 69 -0.79 -38.64 38.64
N VAL A 70 -1.28 -37.64 37.93
CA VAL A 70 -1.32 -36.26 38.40
C VAL A 70 -2.76 -35.89 38.75
N GLY A 71 -3.07 -35.80 40.04
CA GLY A 71 -4.37 -35.37 40.52
C GLY A 71 -4.84 -34.08 39.84
N PRO A 72 -6.12 -33.63 40.06
CA PRO A 72 -6.70 -32.52 39.29
C PRO A 72 -5.86 -31.28 39.38
N GLN A 73 -4.95 -31.12 38.43
CA GLN A 73 -4.22 -29.90 38.25
C GLN A 73 -5.15 -28.86 37.60
N HIS A 74 -5.41 -27.81 38.32
CA HIS A 74 -5.95 -26.59 37.67
C HIS A 74 -4.90 -26.12 36.68
N VAL A 75 -5.08 -26.47 35.40
CA VAL A 75 -4.33 -25.88 34.31
C VAL A 75 -4.57 -24.37 34.43
N MET A 76 -3.58 -23.65 34.93
CA MET A 76 -3.61 -22.18 34.82
C MET A 76 -3.65 -21.89 33.34
N ARG A 77 -4.84 -21.60 32.83
CA ARG A 77 -5.01 -21.09 31.49
C ARG A 77 -4.28 -19.76 31.49
N LEU A 78 -3.10 -19.71 30.87
CA LEU A 78 -2.47 -18.46 30.53
C LEU A 78 -3.50 -17.70 29.69
N LEU A 79 -4.14 -16.71 30.32
CA LEU A 79 -5.03 -15.82 29.59
C LEU A 79 -4.19 -15.25 28.44
N PRO A 80 -4.67 -15.29 27.19
CA PRO A 80 -3.93 -14.74 26.09
C PRO A 80 -3.58 -13.30 26.45
N GLN A 81 -2.28 -13.00 26.41
CA GLN A 81 -1.78 -11.67 26.73
C GLN A 81 -2.51 -10.66 25.85
N ARG A 82 -3.25 -9.75 26.46
CA ARG A 82 -4.01 -8.73 25.74
C ARG A 82 -3.02 -7.72 25.20
N THR A 83 -2.66 -7.84 23.94
CA THR A 83 -1.79 -6.90 23.26
C THR A 83 -2.63 -5.75 22.74
N HIS A 84 -2.32 -4.54 23.17
CA HIS A 84 -3.05 -3.35 22.75
C HIS A 84 -2.23 -2.44 21.83
N PHE A 85 -0.91 -2.55 21.89
CA PHE A 85 -0.02 -1.76 21.07
C PHE A 85 0.71 -2.62 20.06
N MET A 86 0.86 -2.08 18.87
CA MET A 86 1.64 -2.65 17.79
C MET A 86 2.63 -1.60 17.30
N VAL A 87 3.87 -2.02 17.11
CA VAL A 87 4.87 -1.27 16.37
C VAL A 87 5.36 -2.16 15.25
N ARG A 88 5.45 -1.60 14.05
CA ARG A 88 5.97 -2.25 12.87
C ARG A 88 7.00 -1.34 12.20
N ALA A 89 8.05 -1.94 11.70
CA ALA A 89 9.00 -1.32 10.78
C ALA A 89 9.19 -2.24 9.58
N ASP A 90 9.21 -1.70 8.39
CA ASP A 90 9.55 -2.42 7.18
C ASP A 90 10.42 -1.60 6.24
N SER A 91 11.21 -2.29 5.46
CA SER A 91 12.08 -1.73 4.43
C SER A 91 11.87 -2.51 3.13
N GLN A 92 11.40 -1.84 2.11
CA GLN A 92 11.11 -2.41 0.80
C GLN A 92 12.05 -1.82 -0.25
N TYR A 93 12.64 -2.69 -1.06
CA TYR A 93 13.37 -2.31 -2.26
C TYR A 93 12.64 -2.83 -3.49
N LEU A 94 12.37 -1.95 -4.44
CA LEU A 94 11.61 -2.22 -5.65
C LEU A 94 12.40 -1.78 -6.88
N TYR A 95 12.40 -2.59 -7.92
CA TYR A 95 12.74 -2.21 -9.28
C TYR A 95 11.48 -2.17 -10.12
N SER A 96 11.30 -1.10 -10.90
CA SER A 96 10.20 -0.95 -11.85
C SER A 96 10.76 -0.66 -13.24
N ASP A 97 10.17 -1.25 -14.28
CA ASP A 97 10.47 -0.90 -15.68
C ASP A 97 9.82 0.44 -16.08
N ASN A 98 8.91 0.96 -15.25
CA ASN A 98 8.19 2.21 -15.47
C ASN A 98 7.89 2.94 -14.16
N LEU A 99 8.95 3.37 -13.46
CA LEU A 99 8.86 3.96 -12.12
C LEU A 99 7.97 5.21 -12.06
N LEU A 100 7.97 6.03 -13.10
CA LEU A 100 7.17 7.25 -13.17
C LEU A 100 5.78 7.04 -13.78
N LEU A 101 5.38 5.79 -14.04
CA LEU A 101 4.06 5.38 -14.52
C LEU A 101 3.63 6.14 -15.80
N THR A 102 4.57 6.30 -16.73
CA THR A 102 4.36 7.04 -17.98
C THR A 102 3.85 6.13 -19.09
N GLN A 103 3.02 6.68 -20.00
CA GLN A 103 2.52 5.96 -21.18
C GLN A 103 3.63 5.69 -22.20
N HIS A 104 4.44 6.70 -22.45
CA HIS A 104 5.55 6.67 -23.42
C HIS A 104 6.84 6.98 -22.68
N ASN A 105 7.96 6.52 -23.25
CA ASN A 105 9.29 6.76 -22.67
C ASN A 105 9.37 6.26 -21.21
N LYS A 106 9.08 4.98 -21.03
CA LYS A 106 9.20 4.32 -19.72
C LYS A 106 10.51 4.70 -19.05
N SER A 107 10.43 4.97 -17.77
CA SER A 107 11.60 5.30 -16.94
C SER A 107 11.86 4.13 -15.99
N PRO A 108 12.73 3.19 -16.34
CA PRO A 108 13.14 2.16 -15.41
C PRO A 108 13.88 2.80 -14.24
N GLY A 109 13.65 2.28 -13.06
CA GLY A 109 14.28 2.82 -11.86
C GLY A 109 14.04 1.95 -10.65
N THR A 110 14.64 2.38 -9.56
CA THR A 110 14.52 1.74 -8.26
C THR A 110 13.85 2.67 -7.27
N GLU A 111 13.14 2.08 -6.34
CA GLU A 111 12.49 2.77 -5.24
C GLU A 111 12.83 2.02 -3.94
N PHE A 112 13.19 2.76 -2.92
CA PHE A 112 13.42 2.25 -1.59
C PHE A 112 12.47 2.94 -0.61
N VAL A 113 11.64 2.15 0.05
CA VAL A 113 10.64 2.64 0.99
C VAL A 113 10.91 2.10 2.37
N ASN A 114 11.00 3.00 3.33
CA ASN A 114 11.02 2.64 4.73
C ASN A 114 9.70 3.06 5.38
N THR A 115 9.11 2.17 6.15
CA THR A 115 7.87 2.43 6.89
C THR A 115 8.08 2.21 8.38
N ILE A 116 7.56 3.11 9.19
CA ILE A 116 7.39 2.92 10.63
C ILE A 116 5.92 3.16 10.95
N GLN A 117 5.29 2.21 11.63
CA GLN A 117 3.89 2.27 12.03
C GLN A 117 3.77 1.99 13.53
N ALA A 118 2.95 2.77 14.21
CA ALA A 118 2.53 2.52 15.59
C ALA A 118 1.01 2.53 15.65
N ALA A 119 0.41 1.57 16.34
CA ALA A 119 -1.03 1.46 16.46
C ALA A 119 -1.46 1.04 17.86
N PHE A 120 -2.62 1.55 18.28
CA PHE A 120 -3.35 1.12 19.44
C PHE A 120 -4.63 0.41 19.00
N ALA A 121 -4.77 -0.86 19.37
CA ALA A 121 -5.93 -1.70 19.07
C ALA A 121 -6.45 -2.29 20.37
N PRO A 122 -7.47 -1.71 20.99
CA PRO A 122 -8.07 -2.25 22.21
C PRO A 122 -8.66 -3.64 21.96
N THR A 123 -8.90 -4.37 23.03
CA THR A 123 -9.50 -5.72 22.93
C THR A 123 -10.79 -5.68 22.12
N ALA A 124 -10.91 -6.62 21.17
CA ALA A 124 -12.12 -6.76 20.37
C ALA A 124 -13.36 -6.96 21.26
N ILE A 125 -14.39 -6.17 21.00
CA ILE A 125 -15.64 -6.15 21.74
C ILE A 125 -16.62 -7.13 21.07
N LYS A 126 -17.21 -8.03 21.85
CA LYS A 126 -18.30 -8.87 21.34
C LYS A 126 -19.53 -8.00 21.14
N TRP A 127 -20.01 -7.90 19.91
CA TRP A 127 -21.20 -7.13 19.56
C TRP A 127 -22.14 -7.99 18.71
N GLY A 128 -23.25 -8.37 19.30
CA GLY A 128 -24.18 -9.31 18.68
C GLY A 128 -23.51 -10.65 18.34
N PRO A 129 -23.70 -11.18 17.14
CA PRO A 129 -23.11 -12.45 16.71
C PRO A 129 -21.62 -12.35 16.34
N GLY A 130 -21.08 -11.14 16.23
CA GLY A 130 -19.71 -10.89 15.74
C GLY A 130 -18.80 -10.25 16.77
N ARG A 131 -17.67 -9.75 16.27
CA ARG A 131 -16.65 -9.05 17.06
C ARG A 131 -16.30 -7.72 16.38
N PHE A 132 -16.31 -6.66 17.15
CA PHE A 132 -15.91 -5.31 16.75
C PHE A 132 -14.50 -5.03 17.25
N SER A 133 -13.61 -4.61 16.38
CA SER A 133 -12.18 -4.36 16.65
C SER A 133 -11.80 -2.99 16.13
N PRO A 134 -11.83 -1.94 16.99
CA PRO A 134 -11.35 -0.62 16.61
C PRO A 134 -9.83 -0.53 16.69
N GLN A 135 -9.23 0.40 15.94
CA GLN A 135 -7.82 0.68 15.93
C GLN A 135 -7.60 2.14 15.57
N ILE A 136 -6.58 2.75 16.17
CA ILE A 136 -6.05 4.07 15.80
C ILE A 136 -4.54 3.94 15.66
N GLY A 137 -3.95 4.64 14.72
CA GLY A 137 -2.51 4.56 14.52
C GLY A 137 -1.92 5.73 13.75
N TYR A 138 -0.61 5.69 13.68
CA TYR A 138 0.23 6.59 12.93
C TYR A 138 1.22 5.79 12.11
N MET A 139 1.46 6.22 10.86
CA MET A 139 2.41 5.63 9.95
C MET A 139 3.24 6.74 9.31
N SER A 140 4.52 6.52 9.15
CA SER A 140 5.41 7.37 8.37
C SER A 140 6.16 6.51 7.37
N GLN A 141 6.15 6.95 6.10
CA GLN A 141 6.78 6.26 4.98
C GLN A 141 7.73 7.23 4.28
N TRP A 142 8.95 6.78 3.99
CA TRP A 142 9.98 7.52 3.27
C TRP A 142 10.23 6.85 1.94
N PHE A 143 9.95 7.56 0.84
CA PHE A 143 10.08 7.12 -0.53
C PHE A 143 11.35 7.73 -1.13
N ASN A 144 12.34 6.89 -1.45
CA ASN A 144 13.61 7.29 -2.04
C ASN A 144 13.77 6.64 -3.39
N TYR A 145 13.94 7.43 -4.42
CA TYR A 145 14.02 6.99 -5.81
C TYR A 145 15.46 6.94 -6.31
N GLY A 146 15.75 6.00 -7.22
CA GLY A 146 17.08 5.88 -7.87
C GLY A 146 18.19 5.32 -6.99
N LEU A 147 17.89 4.87 -5.78
CA LEU A 147 18.91 4.31 -4.89
C LEU A 147 19.42 2.94 -5.41
N GLY A 148 20.70 2.86 -5.73
CA GLY A 148 21.33 1.63 -6.25
C GLY A 148 20.92 1.23 -7.67
N GLY A 149 20.26 2.14 -8.41
CA GLY A 149 19.80 1.96 -9.78
C GLY A 149 20.03 3.20 -10.64
N PRO A 150 19.34 3.33 -11.78
CA PRO A 150 19.37 4.56 -12.56
C PRO A 150 18.96 5.75 -11.70
N SER A 151 19.81 6.77 -11.61
CA SER A 151 19.56 7.99 -10.83
C SER A 151 18.83 9.06 -11.61
N THR A 152 18.57 8.84 -12.90
CA THR A 152 17.88 9.78 -13.78
C THR A 152 16.82 9.08 -14.61
N ALA A 153 15.67 9.75 -14.78
CA ALA A 153 14.63 9.29 -15.68
C ALA A 153 15.00 9.57 -17.14
N ASN A 154 14.48 8.75 -18.06
CA ASN A 154 14.57 8.97 -19.52
C ASN A 154 15.99 9.18 -20.07
N GLY A 155 16.99 8.46 -19.54
CA GLY A 155 18.35 8.50 -20.09
C GLY A 155 19.15 9.76 -19.79
N GLY A 156 18.84 10.47 -18.70
CA GLY A 156 19.63 11.60 -18.20
C GLY A 156 18.90 12.94 -18.10
N GLY A 157 17.57 12.93 -18.27
CA GLY A 157 16.81 14.19 -18.29
C GLY A 157 16.32 14.69 -16.93
N PHE A 158 16.03 13.83 -15.99
CA PHE A 158 15.40 14.21 -14.73
C PHE A 158 15.98 13.42 -13.55
N PRO A 159 16.61 14.09 -12.55
CA PRO A 159 17.13 13.41 -11.36
C PRO A 159 16.00 12.82 -10.52
N LEU A 160 16.06 11.51 -10.25
CA LEU A 160 15.00 10.80 -9.51
C LEU A 160 14.94 11.18 -8.03
N ASP A 161 16.07 11.56 -7.43
CA ASP A 161 16.13 12.03 -6.03
C ASP A 161 15.37 13.34 -5.78
N THR A 162 15.05 14.09 -6.83
CA THR A 162 14.23 15.32 -6.70
C THR A 162 12.75 15.04 -6.44
N VAL A 163 12.31 13.78 -6.61
CA VAL A 163 10.95 13.35 -6.33
C VAL A 163 10.81 12.58 -5.03
N ASP A 164 11.88 12.52 -4.22
CA ASP A 164 11.85 11.90 -2.91
C ASP A 164 10.87 12.62 -1.99
N PHE A 165 10.01 11.84 -1.34
CA PHE A 165 8.99 12.39 -0.44
C PHE A 165 8.76 11.50 0.79
N ASN A 166 8.11 12.08 1.79
CA ASN A 166 7.65 11.41 2.98
C ASN A 166 6.13 11.49 3.07
N VAL A 167 5.49 10.40 3.47
CA VAL A 167 4.05 10.38 3.77
C VAL A 167 3.86 10.13 5.26
N GLN A 168 3.10 11.01 5.89
CA GLN A 168 2.65 10.86 7.26
C GLN A 168 1.15 10.59 7.28
N THR A 169 0.75 9.44 7.80
CA THR A 169 -0.64 9.02 7.88
C THR A 169 -1.08 8.90 9.32
N VAL A 170 -2.14 9.60 9.69
CA VAL A 170 -2.92 9.31 10.90
C VAL A 170 -4.17 8.57 10.47
N TYR A 171 -4.43 7.43 11.08
CA TYR A 171 -5.59 6.63 10.69
C TYR A 171 -6.41 6.16 11.89
N ALA A 172 -7.71 5.97 11.65
CA ALA A 172 -8.64 5.34 12.56
C ALA A 172 -9.43 4.28 11.80
N SER A 173 -9.42 3.04 12.25
CA SER A 173 -10.10 1.95 11.60
C SER A 173 -10.97 1.14 12.56
N ALA A 174 -11.96 0.47 12.00
CA ALA A 174 -12.81 -0.47 12.71
C ALA A 174 -13.10 -1.68 11.82
N LYS A 175 -13.00 -2.87 12.39
CA LYS A 175 -13.34 -4.13 11.73
C LYS A 175 -14.46 -4.82 12.49
N TYR A 176 -15.47 -5.30 11.78
CA TYR A 176 -16.53 -6.14 12.34
C TYR A 176 -16.47 -7.52 11.71
N GLN A 177 -16.10 -8.50 12.50
CA GLN A 177 -16.05 -9.90 12.12
C GLN A 177 -17.42 -10.55 12.31
N PHE A 178 -18.08 -10.93 11.23
CA PHE A 178 -19.30 -11.71 11.22
C PHE A 178 -19.00 -13.21 11.34
N PRO A 179 -20.00 -14.03 11.69
CA PRO A 179 -19.94 -15.48 11.48
C PRO A 179 -19.65 -15.83 10.01
N ARG A 180 -19.07 -17.03 9.78
CA ARG A 180 -18.73 -17.55 8.43
C ARG A 180 -17.64 -16.77 7.71
N ASP A 181 -16.66 -16.24 8.47
CA ASP A 181 -15.42 -15.60 7.96
C ASP A 181 -15.65 -14.36 7.08
N TRP A 182 -16.77 -13.66 7.26
CA TRP A 182 -16.99 -12.35 6.70
C TRP A 182 -16.45 -11.25 7.63
N THR A 183 -15.84 -10.25 7.05
CA THR A 183 -15.37 -9.06 7.77
C THR A 183 -15.80 -7.81 7.01
N ALA A 184 -16.56 -6.91 7.66
CA ALA A 184 -16.72 -5.54 7.19
C ALA A 184 -15.66 -4.68 7.86
N PHE A 185 -15.17 -3.67 7.17
CA PHE A 185 -14.20 -2.72 7.70
C PHE A 185 -14.51 -1.31 7.23
N MET A 186 -14.11 -0.34 8.05
CA MET A 186 -14.05 1.06 7.71
C MET A 186 -12.74 1.63 8.19
N GLU A 187 -12.21 2.61 7.47
CA GLU A 187 -10.99 3.31 7.82
C GLU A 187 -11.09 4.77 7.40
N PHE A 188 -10.45 5.64 8.14
CA PHE A 188 -10.33 7.06 7.86
C PHE A 188 -8.87 7.43 7.97
N ASP A 189 -8.29 7.81 6.85
CA ASP A 189 -6.89 8.20 6.78
C ASP A 189 -6.76 9.69 6.53
N TYR A 190 -5.82 10.32 7.21
CA TYR A 190 -5.35 11.65 6.87
C TYR A 190 -3.88 11.54 6.48
N ASN A 191 -3.59 11.77 5.21
CA ASN A 191 -2.28 11.66 4.61
C ASN A 191 -1.68 13.05 4.36
N ARG A 192 -0.43 13.25 4.78
CA ARG A 192 0.36 14.44 4.49
C ARG A 192 1.59 14.03 3.69
N PHE A 193 1.81 14.66 2.55
CA PHE A 193 2.96 14.42 1.69
C PHE A 193 3.94 15.57 1.82
N LEU A 194 5.15 15.26 2.23
CA LEU A 194 6.21 16.20 2.53
C LEU A 194 7.39 15.95 1.59
N SER A 195 7.94 17.01 1.00
CA SER A 195 9.19 16.92 0.27
C SER A 195 10.33 16.52 1.20
N GLN A 196 11.19 15.58 0.82
CA GLN A 196 12.34 15.24 1.65
C GLN A 196 13.42 16.34 1.64
N ALA A 197 13.46 17.19 0.62
CA ALA A 197 14.48 18.22 0.49
C ALA A 197 14.33 19.33 1.55
N ASN A 198 13.12 19.74 1.89
CA ASN A 198 12.85 20.86 2.78
C ASN A 198 11.76 20.60 3.84
N TYR A 199 11.17 19.39 3.84
CA TYR A 199 10.05 18.99 4.70
C TYR A 199 8.79 19.86 4.55
N GLU A 200 8.66 20.59 3.43
CA GLU A 200 7.45 21.33 3.15
C GLU A 200 6.35 20.41 2.65
N GLU A 201 5.14 20.64 3.16
CA GLU A 201 3.95 19.95 2.71
C GLU A 201 3.57 20.45 1.31
N PHE A 202 3.46 19.53 0.35
CA PHE A 202 3.04 19.86 -0.99
C PHE A 202 1.66 19.31 -1.36
N TYR A 203 1.18 18.30 -0.61
CA TYR A 203 -0.12 17.66 -0.85
C TYR A 203 -0.64 17.03 0.44
N ASN A 204 -1.96 17.05 0.62
CA ASN A 204 -2.62 16.27 1.65
C ASN A 204 -3.94 15.72 1.16
N GLU A 205 -4.43 14.67 1.79
CA GLU A 205 -5.73 14.07 1.49
C GLU A 205 -6.37 13.45 2.73
N PHE A 206 -7.70 13.47 2.75
CA PHE A 206 -8.52 12.72 3.69
C PHE A 206 -9.24 11.59 2.94
N VAL A 207 -9.09 10.35 3.42
CA VAL A 207 -9.55 9.16 2.71
C VAL A 207 -10.45 8.32 3.61
N PRO A 208 -11.78 8.57 3.62
CA PRO A 208 -12.74 7.63 4.16
C PRO A 208 -12.82 6.39 3.25
N MET A 209 -12.77 5.22 3.88
CA MET A 209 -12.77 3.92 3.22
C MET A 209 -13.77 2.98 3.88
N VAL A 210 -14.48 2.20 3.10
CA VAL A 210 -15.34 1.10 3.57
C VAL A 210 -15.13 -0.13 2.71
N GLY A 211 -15.27 -1.30 3.30
CA GLY A 211 -15.14 -2.52 2.52
C GLY A 211 -15.65 -3.75 3.23
N VAL A 212 -15.68 -4.82 2.47
CA VAL A 212 -16.06 -6.15 2.93
C VAL A 212 -15.08 -7.19 2.38
N GLN A 213 -14.71 -8.13 3.22
CA GLN A 213 -13.82 -9.23 2.88
C GLN A 213 -14.45 -10.55 3.31
N ARG A 214 -14.21 -11.60 2.53
CA ARG A 214 -14.50 -12.96 2.92
C ARG A 214 -13.28 -13.84 2.77
N LEU A 215 -13.04 -14.66 3.78
CA LEU A 215 -11.98 -15.66 3.80
C LEU A 215 -12.58 -17.04 3.59
N PHE A 216 -12.04 -17.79 2.64
CA PHE A 216 -12.43 -19.17 2.35
C PHE A 216 -11.24 -20.07 2.64
N GLN A 217 -11.36 -20.92 3.65
CA GLN A 217 -10.39 -21.96 3.88
C GLN A 217 -10.59 -23.05 2.84
N VAL A 218 -9.66 -23.15 1.87
CA VAL A 218 -9.75 -24.13 0.78
C VAL A 218 -9.18 -25.49 1.23
N THR A 219 -8.05 -25.43 1.94
CA THR A 219 -7.44 -26.59 2.60
C THR A 219 -6.84 -26.15 3.93
N ASP A 220 -6.32 -27.07 4.75
CA ASP A 220 -5.61 -26.74 5.99
C ASP A 220 -4.37 -25.84 5.77
N LYS A 221 -3.85 -25.79 4.54
CA LYS A 221 -2.67 -25.02 4.15
C LYS A 221 -2.96 -23.88 3.21
N SER A 222 -4.22 -23.69 2.82
CA SER A 222 -4.56 -22.67 1.81
C SER A 222 -5.79 -21.86 2.19
N LEU A 223 -5.70 -20.56 1.89
CA LEU A 223 -6.72 -19.57 2.16
C LEU A 223 -6.95 -18.73 0.89
N LEU A 224 -8.20 -18.61 0.47
CA LEU A 224 -8.63 -17.67 -0.55
C LEU A 224 -9.28 -16.48 0.14
N ALA A 225 -8.80 -15.27 -0.15
CA ALA A 225 -9.40 -14.03 0.31
C ALA A 225 -10.00 -13.29 -0.89
N VAL A 226 -11.23 -12.83 -0.73
CA VAL A 226 -11.94 -11.99 -1.71
C VAL A 226 -12.39 -10.73 -0.99
N SER A 227 -12.09 -9.55 -1.54
CA SER A 227 -12.50 -8.28 -0.96
C SER A 227 -13.06 -7.32 -1.98
N LEU A 228 -13.98 -6.49 -1.51
CA LEU A 228 -14.53 -5.34 -2.22
C LEU A 228 -14.41 -4.13 -1.29
N GLN A 229 -13.87 -3.02 -1.82
CA GLN A 229 -13.62 -1.80 -1.08
C GLN A 229 -14.04 -0.61 -1.93
N GLY A 230 -14.52 0.43 -1.27
CA GLY A 230 -14.72 1.75 -1.86
C GLY A 230 -14.07 2.80 -0.97
N ASP A 231 -13.40 3.77 -1.57
CA ASP A 231 -12.82 4.91 -0.88
C ASP A 231 -13.06 6.20 -1.66
N TYR A 232 -12.95 7.31 -0.95
CA TYR A 232 -13.05 8.65 -1.52
C TYR A 232 -11.85 9.46 -1.05
N HIS A 233 -11.19 10.14 -1.98
CA HIS A 233 -10.04 11.00 -1.70
C HIS A 233 -10.47 12.47 -1.81
N ASP A 234 -10.62 13.14 -0.67
CA ASP A 234 -10.73 14.60 -0.57
C ASP A 234 -9.32 15.16 -0.45
N SER A 235 -8.82 15.75 -1.51
CA SER A 235 -7.40 16.04 -1.70
C SER A 235 -7.13 17.52 -1.92
N ARG A 236 -5.96 17.99 -1.47
CA ARG A 236 -5.50 19.36 -1.66
C ARG A 236 -4.03 19.41 -2.02
N SER A 237 -3.71 20.13 -3.06
CA SER A 237 -2.35 20.56 -3.34
C SER A 237 -2.06 21.86 -2.58
N VAL A 238 -1.00 21.88 -1.78
CA VAL A 238 -0.69 23.00 -0.88
C VAL A 238 0.26 23.98 -1.52
N ASN A 239 1.21 23.49 -2.33
CA ASN A 239 2.23 24.37 -2.95
C ASN A 239 2.60 23.87 -4.37
N PRO A 240 2.22 24.58 -5.43
CA PRO A 240 1.28 25.70 -5.46
C PRO A 240 -0.14 25.24 -5.14
N PRO A 241 -1.00 26.08 -4.55
CA PRO A 241 -2.37 25.72 -4.29
C PRO A 241 -3.09 25.56 -5.64
N HIS A 242 -3.37 24.33 -5.97
CA HIS A 242 -4.14 23.92 -7.15
C HIS A 242 -5.28 23.05 -6.71
N ASP A 243 -6.23 22.95 -7.62
CA ASP A 243 -7.42 22.17 -7.38
C ASP A 243 -7.09 20.72 -7.08
N SER A 244 -7.96 20.20 -6.29
CA SER A 244 -7.96 18.86 -5.77
C SER A 244 -7.95 17.79 -6.88
N GLN A 245 -7.34 16.69 -6.60
CA GLN A 245 -7.49 15.44 -7.36
C GLN A 245 -8.51 14.54 -6.68
N ASP A 246 -9.67 15.12 -6.36
CA ASP A 246 -10.74 14.40 -5.70
C ASP A 246 -11.20 13.25 -6.58
N ARG A 247 -11.23 12.08 -5.98
CA ARG A 247 -11.60 10.86 -6.69
C ARG A 247 -12.31 9.87 -5.78
N ALA A 248 -13.09 9.02 -6.41
CA ALA A 248 -13.67 7.84 -5.78
C ALA A 248 -13.02 6.60 -6.41
N ASP A 249 -12.58 5.68 -5.57
CA ASP A 249 -12.01 4.40 -5.99
C ASP A 249 -12.94 3.25 -5.60
N GLY A 250 -13.13 2.32 -6.52
CA GLY A 250 -13.76 1.03 -6.27
C GLY A 250 -12.74 -0.08 -6.52
N ILE A 251 -12.43 -0.88 -5.50
CA ILE A 251 -11.37 -1.88 -5.55
C ILE A 251 -11.94 -3.26 -5.29
N PHE A 252 -11.69 -4.18 -6.23
CA PHE A 252 -11.94 -5.60 -6.07
C PHE A 252 -10.59 -6.33 -6.01
N SER A 253 -10.41 -7.22 -5.04
CA SER A 253 -9.19 -8.03 -4.96
C SER A 253 -9.46 -9.48 -4.62
N VAL A 254 -8.63 -10.35 -5.17
CA VAL A 254 -8.60 -11.78 -4.88
C VAL A 254 -7.16 -12.17 -4.60
N SER A 255 -6.91 -12.88 -3.51
CA SER A 255 -5.60 -13.44 -3.20
C SER A 255 -5.74 -14.88 -2.70
N PHE A 256 -4.80 -15.73 -3.11
CA PHE A 256 -4.75 -17.12 -2.68
C PHE A 256 -3.42 -17.38 -1.98
N ALA A 257 -3.46 -17.60 -0.68
CA ALA A 257 -2.27 -17.90 0.11
C ALA A 257 -2.14 -19.41 0.29
N TYR A 258 -0.98 -19.97 -0.04
CA TYR A 258 -0.64 -21.37 0.13
C TYR A 258 0.61 -21.52 0.99
N GLN A 259 0.49 -22.21 2.10
CA GLN A 259 1.58 -22.50 3.02
C GLN A 259 2.34 -23.75 2.56
N LEU A 260 3.48 -23.55 1.92
CA LEU A 260 4.35 -24.64 1.49
C LEU A 260 5.01 -25.34 2.68
N THR A 261 5.54 -24.55 3.61
CA THR A 261 6.11 -25.00 4.89
C THR A 261 5.57 -24.14 6.03
N PRO A 262 5.80 -24.46 7.31
CA PRO A 262 5.40 -23.59 8.43
C PRO A 262 5.94 -22.16 8.35
N HIS A 263 7.04 -21.95 7.64
CA HIS A 263 7.73 -20.68 7.51
C HIS A 263 7.62 -20.05 6.12
N PHE A 264 7.06 -20.76 5.12
CA PHE A 264 7.07 -20.29 3.75
C PHE A 264 5.68 -20.30 3.13
N VAL A 265 5.24 -19.13 2.66
CA VAL A 265 3.93 -18.90 2.05
C VAL A 265 4.11 -18.34 0.65
N VAL A 266 3.33 -18.84 -0.30
CA VAL A 266 3.23 -18.34 -1.68
C VAL A 266 1.85 -17.73 -1.85
N GLN A 267 1.79 -16.54 -2.47
CA GLN A 267 0.54 -15.82 -2.60
C GLN A 267 0.42 -15.12 -3.96
N PRO A 268 -0.19 -15.77 -4.96
CA PRO A 268 -0.70 -15.07 -6.14
C PRO A 268 -1.88 -14.18 -5.76
N TYR A 269 -2.01 -13.06 -6.47
CA TYR A 269 -3.13 -12.14 -6.30
C TYR A 269 -3.51 -11.44 -7.60
N TYR A 270 -4.74 -10.96 -7.60
CA TYR A 270 -5.30 -10.07 -8.61
C TYR A 270 -6.01 -8.93 -7.93
N ARG A 271 -5.84 -7.71 -8.46
CA ARG A 271 -6.53 -6.50 -8.04
C ARG A 271 -7.07 -5.79 -9.27
N PHE A 272 -8.34 -5.40 -9.21
CA PHE A 272 -8.96 -4.47 -10.13
C PHE A 272 -9.32 -3.21 -9.37
N GLN A 273 -8.98 -2.05 -9.90
CA GLN A 273 -9.37 -0.76 -9.36
C GLN A 273 -10.03 0.07 -10.46
N TYR A 274 -11.21 0.59 -10.17
CA TYR A 274 -11.89 1.61 -10.92
C TYR A 274 -11.73 2.93 -10.16
N THR A 275 -11.25 3.98 -10.84
CA THR A 275 -11.07 5.31 -10.28
C THR A 275 -11.89 6.31 -11.08
N TYR A 276 -12.76 7.05 -10.41
CA TYR A 276 -13.49 8.18 -10.95
C TYR A 276 -12.94 9.47 -10.37
N PHE A 277 -12.32 10.31 -11.21
CA PHE A 277 -11.88 11.65 -10.84
C PHE A 277 -13.04 12.63 -11.00
N GLN A 278 -13.43 13.27 -9.90
CA GLN A 278 -14.54 14.20 -9.89
C GLN A 278 -14.18 15.49 -10.61
N TYR A 279 -12.93 15.93 -10.43
CA TYR A 279 -12.37 17.11 -11.09
C TYR A 279 -10.91 16.83 -11.45
N ASP A 280 -10.53 17.15 -12.68
CA ASP A 280 -9.15 17.16 -13.12
C ASP A 280 -8.84 18.59 -13.60
N SER A 281 -7.96 19.29 -12.87
CA SER A 281 -7.55 20.66 -13.19
C SER A 281 -6.96 20.83 -14.59
N LEU A 282 -6.44 19.76 -15.18
CA LEU A 282 -5.87 19.76 -16.53
C LEU A 282 -6.94 19.65 -17.61
N HIS A 283 -8.09 19.05 -17.32
CA HIS A 283 -9.07 18.65 -18.34
C HIS A 283 -10.48 19.14 -18.08
N ASN A 284 -10.77 19.76 -16.93
CA ASN A 284 -12.09 20.29 -16.52
C ASN A 284 -13.26 19.31 -16.64
N SER A 285 -12.99 18.00 -16.70
CA SER A 285 -14.02 16.97 -16.84
C SER A 285 -13.66 15.73 -16.02
N GLY A 286 -14.66 15.02 -15.52
CA GLY A 286 -14.49 13.73 -14.84
C GLY A 286 -13.74 12.77 -15.75
N ARG A 287 -12.83 11.98 -15.14
CA ARG A 287 -12.03 10.97 -15.82
C ARG A 287 -12.24 9.63 -15.13
N ASN A 288 -12.33 8.58 -15.93
CA ASN A 288 -12.38 7.20 -15.45
C ASN A 288 -11.08 6.47 -15.78
N ASP A 289 -10.47 5.89 -14.77
CA ASP A 289 -9.28 5.06 -14.93
C ASP A 289 -9.58 3.62 -14.45
N TYR A 290 -8.96 2.65 -15.10
CA TYR A 290 -9.08 1.22 -14.80
C TYR A 290 -7.68 0.65 -14.62
N LEU A 291 -7.37 0.14 -13.44
CA LEU A 291 -6.11 -0.51 -13.13
C LEU A 291 -6.33 -1.99 -12.88
N ASN A 292 -5.57 -2.82 -13.60
CA ASN A 292 -5.47 -4.26 -13.35
C ASN A 292 -4.06 -4.55 -12.84
N SER A 293 -3.95 -5.20 -11.70
CA SER A 293 -2.68 -5.62 -11.10
C SER A 293 -2.68 -7.13 -10.87
N PHE A 294 -1.65 -7.80 -11.35
CA PHE A 294 -1.41 -9.23 -11.14
C PHE A 294 -0.09 -9.39 -10.43
N GLY A 295 -0.04 -10.21 -9.41
CA GLY A 295 1.21 -10.39 -8.71
C GLY A 295 1.35 -11.77 -8.08
N LEU A 296 2.58 -12.05 -7.71
CA LEU A 296 2.99 -13.24 -6.97
C LEU A 296 3.97 -12.81 -5.89
N SER A 297 3.72 -13.23 -4.66
CA SER A 297 4.63 -13.01 -3.55
C SER A 297 5.04 -14.30 -2.87
N PHE A 298 6.25 -14.30 -2.32
CA PHE A 298 6.84 -15.37 -1.54
C PHE A 298 7.27 -14.77 -0.20
N ALA A 299 6.67 -15.23 0.89
CA ALA A 299 7.00 -14.77 2.22
C ALA A 299 7.68 -15.86 3.04
N TYR A 300 8.80 -15.53 3.67
CA TYR A 300 9.52 -16.38 4.59
C TYR A 300 9.51 -15.76 6.00
N TYR A 301 9.00 -16.50 6.98
CA TYR A 301 8.93 -16.09 8.38
C TYR A 301 10.10 -16.68 9.15
N PHE A 302 11.10 -15.86 9.47
CA PHE A 302 12.22 -16.26 10.34
C PHE A 302 11.73 -16.50 11.77
N THR A 303 10.86 -15.61 12.24
CA THR A 303 10.18 -15.65 13.53
C THR A 303 8.73 -15.18 13.33
N PRO A 304 7.85 -15.30 14.33
CA PRO A 304 6.51 -14.70 14.26
C PRO A 304 6.53 -13.18 14.03
N ASN A 305 7.65 -12.52 14.33
CA ASN A 305 7.78 -11.07 14.28
C ASN A 305 8.64 -10.56 13.11
N LEU A 306 9.45 -11.43 12.48
CA LEU A 306 10.38 -11.06 11.41
C LEU A 306 10.10 -11.87 10.15
N SER A 307 9.81 -11.19 9.05
CA SER A 307 9.55 -11.80 7.75
C SER A 307 10.32 -11.12 6.63
N LEU A 308 10.67 -11.90 5.62
CA LEU A 308 11.17 -11.45 4.32
C LEU A 308 10.15 -11.83 3.27
N ARG A 309 9.78 -10.88 2.43
CA ARG A 309 8.92 -11.11 1.27
C ARG A 309 9.66 -10.73 0.00
N VAL A 310 9.55 -11.56 -1.02
CA VAL A 310 9.96 -11.24 -2.40
C VAL A 310 8.70 -11.26 -3.25
N PHE A 311 8.55 -10.30 -4.14
CA PHE A 311 7.35 -10.19 -4.96
C PHE A 311 7.66 -9.72 -6.38
N ALA A 312 6.76 -10.07 -7.29
CA ALA A 312 6.71 -9.54 -8.64
C ALA A 312 5.27 -9.22 -9.00
N ASN A 313 5.04 -8.10 -9.66
CA ASN A 313 3.71 -7.73 -10.16
C ASN A 313 3.78 -7.01 -11.50
N GLY A 314 2.68 -7.11 -12.24
CA GLY A 314 2.43 -6.36 -13.45
C GLY A 314 1.17 -5.52 -13.31
N ASP A 315 1.28 -4.24 -13.67
CA ASP A 315 0.20 -3.26 -13.62
C ASP A 315 -0.15 -2.81 -15.03
N ILE A 316 -1.44 -2.80 -15.34
CA ILE A 316 -1.99 -2.31 -16.62
C ILE A 316 -3.05 -1.29 -16.29
N LYS A 317 -2.76 -0.02 -16.56
CA LYS A 317 -3.70 1.08 -16.39
C LYS A 317 -4.25 1.55 -17.73
N ASN A 318 -5.56 1.69 -17.82
CA ASN A 318 -6.28 2.26 -18.94
C ASN A 318 -7.20 3.38 -18.42
N GLY A 319 -7.62 4.26 -19.30
CA GLY A 319 -8.59 5.32 -19.00
C GLY A 319 -9.39 5.68 -20.24
N ASP A 320 -10.51 6.35 -20.06
CA ASP A 320 -11.43 6.76 -21.12
C ASP A 320 -10.97 8.06 -21.81
N ASP A 321 -10.05 8.82 -21.22
CA ASP A 321 -9.47 10.01 -21.81
C ASP A 321 -8.21 9.70 -22.63
N ASN A 322 -7.99 10.40 -23.74
CA ASN A 322 -6.75 10.32 -24.54
C ASN A 322 -5.52 10.83 -23.76
N LEU A 323 -5.75 11.67 -22.75
CA LEU A 323 -4.74 12.20 -21.85
C LEU A 323 -4.66 11.40 -20.53
N ALA A 324 -5.54 10.40 -20.33
CA ALA A 324 -5.42 9.46 -19.23
C ALA A 324 -4.03 8.83 -19.25
N GLN A 325 -3.40 8.78 -18.10
CA GLN A 325 -2.10 8.14 -17.93
C GLN A 325 -2.24 6.62 -18.12
N LYS A 326 -2.34 6.20 -19.38
CA LYS A 326 -2.30 4.78 -19.73
C LYS A 326 -0.87 4.31 -19.53
N TYR A 327 -0.67 3.28 -18.76
CA TYR A 327 0.65 2.70 -18.59
C TYR A 327 0.58 1.20 -18.36
N HIS A 328 1.70 0.56 -18.55
CA HIS A 328 1.99 -0.75 -18.00
C HIS A 328 3.35 -0.71 -17.33
N ALA A 329 3.44 -1.36 -16.19
CA ALA A 329 4.64 -1.45 -15.38
C ALA A 329 4.83 -2.89 -14.89
N TYR A 330 6.09 -3.33 -14.88
CA TYR A 330 6.49 -4.58 -14.23
C TYR A 330 7.41 -4.24 -13.07
N ASN A 331 7.05 -4.73 -11.91
CA ASN A 331 7.74 -4.45 -10.68
C ASN A 331 8.25 -5.74 -10.07
N VAL A 332 9.45 -5.71 -9.53
CA VAL A 332 10.02 -6.79 -8.74
C VAL A 332 10.71 -6.21 -7.52
N GLY A 333 10.52 -6.81 -6.36
CA GLY A 333 11.07 -6.26 -5.14
C GLY A 333 11.19 -7.26 -4.01
N ALA A 334 11.80 -6.78 -2.94
CA ALA A 334 11.92 -7.49 -1.68
C ALA A 334 11.58 -6.54 -0.52
N ASP A 335 11.02 -7.09 0.54
CA ASP A 335 10.58 -6.38 1.72
C ASP A 335 10.97 -7.15 2.97
N LEU A 336 11.62 -6.48 3.92
CA LEU A 336 11.97 -7.02 5.24
C LEU A 336 11.11 -6.30 6.28
N ALA A 337 10.25 -7.05 6.95
CA ALA A 337 9.31 -6.49 7.93
C ALA A 337 9.55 -7.07 9.33
N TYR A 338 9.50 -6.19 10.33
CA TYR A 338 9.52 -6.55 11.74
C TYR A 338 8.31 -5.94 12.44
N SER A 339 7.58 -6.74 13.21
CA SER A 339 6.45 -6.25 14.00
C SER A 339 6.46 -6.82 15.41
N ILE A 340 6.16 -6.00 16.40
CA ILE A 340 6.01 -6.40 17.80
C ILE A 340 4.65 -5.94 18.32
N ARG A 341 4.04 -6.76 19.18
CA ARG A 341 2.78 -6.46 19.88
C ARG A 341 2.98 -6.62 21.38
N PHE A 342 2.48 -5.68 22.16
CA PHE A 342 2.63 -5.66 23.63
C PHE A 342 1.45 -4.96 24.33
#